data_d89c53ef59785ea226f160701e8498e6
#
_entry.id   d89c53ef59785ea226f160701e8498e6
#
_cell.length_a   1.000
_cell.length_b   1.000
_cell.length_c   1.000
_cell.angle_alpha   90.00
_cell.angle_beta   90.00
_cell.angle_gamma   90.00
#
_symmetry.space_group_name_H-M   'P 1'
#
loop_
_entity.id
_entity.type
_entity.pdbx_description
1 polymer ?
#
loop_
_entity_poly.entity_id
_entity_poly.type
_entity_poly.pdbx_seq_one_letter_code
_entity_poly.pdbx_strand_id
1 'polypeptide(L)'
;MPSAEETLMGKRLMPTNLNSAQLEQMGREFTQRAIFSAGCNHLQTVQAIRDGSRKILNGEWLNASAREFLNAVLKFYNYEAPEDAEGTIRDMTTPGRQNLIFDQTVAQARNYAWKENLLADDRPHAWQLVRVGTRKEPRDWDTRWKEAYAQLSPAERRGVDAEGKRALVSSRIWSLLSRWGTGYP
;
A
#
# COMPACT_ATOMS: atom_id res chain seq x y z
N MET A 1 13.55 -11.12 12.26
CA MET A 1 12.61 -10.90 11.14
C MET A 1 11.67 -9.78 11.50
N PRO A 2 11.47 -8.76 10.65
CA PRO A 2 10.65 -7.62 11.02
C PRO A 2 9.18 -8.02 11.18
N SER A 3 8.55 -7.52 12.23
CA SER A 3 7.10 -7.59 12.40
C SER A 3 6.40 -6.57 11.49
N ALA A 4 5.09 -6.71 11.30
CA ALA A 4 4.31 -5.72 10.57
C ALA A 4 4.31 -4.35 11.30
N GLU A 5 4.35 -4.34 12.63
CA GLU A 5 4.46 -3.12 13.43
C GLU A 5 5.82 -2.44 13.23
N GLU A 6 6.92 -3.17 13.32
CA GLU A 6 8.27 -2.62 13.05
C GLU A 6 8.37 -2.06 11.64
N THR A 7 7.81 -2.77 10.65
CA THR A 7 7.72 -2.30 9.27
C THR A 7 6.95 -0.99 9.16
N LEU A 8 5.81 -0.88 9.83
CA LEU A 8 4.98 0.32 9.82
C LEU A 8 5.70 1.49 10.48
N MET A 9 6.27 1.25 11.66
CA MET A 9 6.95 2.29 12.45
C MET A 9 8.25 2.77 11.82
N GLY A 10 8.93 1.92 11.04
CA GLY A 10 10.13 2.28 10.28
C GLY A 10 9.87 3.17 9.05
N LYS A 11 8.61 3.34 8.62
CA LYS A 11 8.28 4.19 7.48
C LYS A 11 8.37 5.68 7.85
N ARG A 12 8.88 6.48 6.89
CA ARG A 12 8.89 7.94 7.01
C ARG A 12 7.49 8.51 6.87
N LEU A 13 7.17 9.53 7.67
CA LEU A 13 5.95 10.31 7.49
C LEU A 13 6.17 11.33 6.38
N MET A 14 5.30 11.37 5.40
CA MET A 14 5.40 12.26 4.25
C MET A 14 4.10 13.06 4.06
N PRO A 15 4.00 14.25 4.69
CA PRO A 15 2.94 15.18 4.36
C PRO A 15 3.09 15.63 2.90
N THR A 16 2.00 15.69 2.14
CA THR A 16 2.06 16.04 0.73
C THR A 16 0.77 16.66 0.20
N ASN A 17 0.93 17.66 -0.68
CA ASN A 17 -0.16 18.22 -1.47
C ASN A 17 -0.36 17.50 -2.82
N LEU A 18 0.50 16.51 -3.13
CA LEU A 18 0.43 15.79 -4.38
C LEU A 18 -0.88 15.00 -4.49
N ASN A 19 -1.47 15.01 -5.67
CA ASN A 19 -2.60 14.14 -5.98
C ASN A 19 -2.12 12.70 -6.30
N SER A 20 -3.07 11.77 -6.45
CA SER A 20 -2.74 10.37 -6.70
C SER A 20 -1.92 10.14 -7.97
N ALA A 21 -2.17 10.90 -9.04
CA ALA A 21 -1.42 10.77 -10.30
C ALA A 21 0.02 11.24 -10.16
N GLN A 22 0.26 12.33 -9.43
CA GLN A 22 1.60 12.81 -9.13
C GLN A 22 2.37 11.86 -8.21
N LEU A 23 1.69 11.28 -7.21
CA LEU A 23 2.30 10.27 -6.32
C LEU A 23 2.69 8.99 -7.08
N GLU A 24 1.95 8.62 -8.12
CA GLU A 24 2.30 7.48 -8.99
C GLU A 24 3.59 7.69 -9.78
N GLN A 25 3.96 8.94 -10.05
CA GLN A 25 5.21 9.30 -10.73
C GLN A 25 6.42 9.27 -9.79
N MET A 26 6.21 9.25 -8.48
CA MET A 26 7.30 9.12 -7.52
C MET A 26 7.93 7.74 -7.61
N GLY A 27 9.24 7.68 -7.43
CA GLY A 27 9.98 6.41 -7.44
C GLY A 27 9.40 5.40 -6.44
N ARG A 28 9.27 4.16 -6.88
CA ARG A 28 8.68 3.06 -6.07
C ARG A 28 9.38 2.86 -4.73
N GLU A 29 10.70 3.02 -4.68
CA GLU A 29 11.48 2.91 -3.45
C GLU A 29 11.06 3.94 -2.41
N PHE A 30 10.68 5.13 -2.85
CA PHE A 30 10.23 6.19 -1.98
C PHE A 30 8.84 5.88 -1.40
N THR A 31 7.89 5.48 -2.25
CA THR A 31 6.52 5.16 -1.82
C THR A 31 6.45 3.95 -0.90
N GLN A 32 7.37 2.99 -1.05
CA GLN A 32 7.47 1.83 -0.15
C GLN A 32 7.89 2.21 1.27
N ARG A 33 8.73 3.23 1.41
CA ARG A 33 9.35 3.62 2.68
C ARG A 33 8.65 4.78 3.37
N ALA A 34 7.51 5.24 2.84
CA ALA A 34 6.76 6.37 3.38
C ALA A 34 5.31 6.00 3.72
N ILE A 35 4.75 6.74 4.68
CA ILE A 35 3.31 6.82 4.93
C ILE A 35 2.86 8.18 4.44
N PHE A 36 1.90 8.19 3.56
CA PHE A 36 1.32 9.37 2.98
C PHE A 36 -0.14 9.16 2.59
N SER A 37 -0.86 10.25 2.39
CA SER A 37 -2.16 10.24 1.74
C SER A 37 -2.22 11.41 0.77
N ALA A 38 -2.77 11.20 -0.42
CA ALA A 38 -2.91 12.26 -1.43
C ALA A 38 -3.67 13.45 -0.85
N GLY A 39 -3.13 14.66 -1.03
CA GLY A 39 -3.70 15.89 -0.51
C GLY A 39 -3.61 16.07 1.01
N CYS A 40 -2.82 15.27 1.72
CA CYS A 40 -2.61 15.39 3.16
C CYS A 40 -1.25 16.03 3.46
N ASN A 41 -1.25 17.35 3.67
CA ASN A 41 -0.04 18.15 3.90
C ASN A 41 0.32 18.36 5.39
N HIS A 42 -0.47 17.86 6.31
CA HIS A 42 -0.23 17.98 7.73
C HIS A 42 0.50 16.76 8.30
N LEU A 43 1.66 16.97 8.88
CA LEU A 43 2.47 15.91 9.49
C LEU A 43 1.70 15.17 10.58
N GLN A 44 0.97 15.88 11.40
CA GLN A 44 0.18 15.32 12.51
C GLN A 44 -0.94 14.41 12.01
N THR A 45 -1.55 14.74 10.88
CA THR A 45 -2.56 13.88 10.25
C THR A 45 -1.94 12.59 9.71
N VAL A 46 -0.77 12.67 9.06
CA VAL A 46 -0.03 11.48 8.59
C VAL A 46 0.44 10.63 9.78
N GLN A 47 0.85 11.29 10.88
CA GLN A 47 1.20 10.60 12.12
C GLN A 47 -0.03 9.89 12.72
N ALA A 48 -1.19 10.54 12.76
CA ALA A 48 -2.44 9.92 13.24
C ALA A 48 -2.83 8.69 12.41
N ILE A 49 -2.62 8.72 11.08
CA ILE A 49 -2.81 7.57 10.20
C ILE A 49 -1.89 6.43 10.63
N ARG A 50 -0.60 6.69 10.85
CA ARG A 50 0.36 5.68 11.30
C ARG A 50 -0.03 5.09 12.65
N ASP A 51 -0.34 5.95 13.62
CA ASP A 51 -0.62 5.53 14.99
C ASP A 51 -1.95 4.75 15.08
N GLY A 52 -2.99 5.19 14.37
CA GLY A 52 -4.25 4.45 14.22
C GLY A 52 -4.05 3.09 13.53
N SER A 53 -3.24 3.05 12.46
CA SER A 53 -2.90 1.80 11.77
C SER A 53 -2.13 0.83 12.68
N ARG A 54 -1.23 1.33 13.52
CA ARG A 54 -0.53 0.53 14.52
C ARG A 54 -1.50 -0.11 15.51
N LYS A 55 -2.44 0.66 16.03
CA LYS A 55 -3.47 0.17 16.96
C LYS A 55 -4.35 -0.91 16.33
N ILE A 56 -4.69 -0.76 15.04
CA ILE A 56 -5.43 -1.79 14.30
C ILE A 56 -4.56 -3.04 14.10
N LEU A 57 -3.29 -2.89 13.74
CA LEU A 57 -2.35 -4.03 13.58
C LEU A 57 -2.25 -4.88 14.83
N ASN A 58 -2.21 -4.24 16.00
CA ASN A 58 -2.08 -4.89 17.30
C ASN A 58 -3.41 -5.41 17.85
N GLY A 59 -4.53 -5.22 17.14
CA GLY A 59 -5.86 -5.62 17.59
C GLY A 59 -6.43 -4.77 18.72
N GLU A 60 -5.81 -3.63 19.04
CA GLU A 60 -6.26 -2.72 20.08
C GLU A 60 -7.48 -1.89 19.64
N TRP A 61 -7.55 -1.58 18.35
CA TRP A 61 -8.63 -0.78 17.76
C TRP A 61 -9.26 -1.46 16.54
N LEU A 62 -10.55 -1.20 16.37
CA LEU A 62 -11.25 -1.40 15.10
C LEU A 62 -11.11 -0.15 14.22
N ASN A 63 -11.41 -0.28 12.94
CA ASN A 63 -11.40 0.87 12.01
C ASN A 63 -12.31 2.03 12.50
N ALA A 64 -13.38 1.73 13.21
CA ALA A 64 -14.26 2.76 13.78
C ALA A 64 -13.52 3.66 14.76
N SER A 65 -12.82 3.09 15.74
CA SER A 65 -12.03 3.85 16.73
C SER A 65 -10.89 4.64 16.08
N ALA A 66 -10.23 4.05 15.08
CA ALA A 66 -9.18 4.75 14.33
C ALA A 66 -9.74 5.95 13.54
N ARG A 67 -10.96 5.84 12.99
CA ARG A 67 -11.64 6.96 12.32
C ARG A 67 -12.01 8.08 13.30
N GLU A 68 -12.54 7.72 14.46
CA GLU A 68 -12.85 8.71 15.51
C GLU A 68 -11.60 9.50 15.92
N PHE A 69 -10.49 8.80 16.14
CA PHE A 69 -9.21 9.44 16.44
C PHE A 69 -8.74 10.36 15.30
N LEU A 70 -8.78 9.88 14.06
CA LEU A 70 -8.38 10.69 12.89
C LEU A 70 -9.28 11.92 12.73
N ASN A 71 -10.60 11.78 12.93
CA ASN A 71 -11.54 12.90 12.88
C ASN A 71 -11.25 13.96 13.96
N ALA A 72 -10.89 13.54 15.16
CA ALA A 72 -10.50 14.46 16.23
C ALA A 72 -9.25 15.26 15.83
N VAL A 73 -8.26 14.61 15.21
CA VAL A 73 -7.04 15.26 14.69
C VAL A 73 -7.37 16.22 13.54
N LEU A 74 -8.16 15.80 12.57
CA LEU A 74 -8.56 16.66 11.45
C LEU A 74 -9.31 17.91 11.94
N LYS A 75 -10.23 17.75 12.89
CA LYS A 75 -10.96 18.86 13.50
C LYS A 75 -10.03 19.81 14.27
N PHE A 76 -9.08 19.26 15.05
CA PHE A 76 -8.13 20.07 15.82
C PHE A 76 -7.24 20.95 14.93
N TYR A 77 -6.87 20.44 13.75
CA TYR A 77 -6.07 21.19 12.77
C TYR A 77 -6.91 21.92 11.72
N ASN A 78 -8.21 22.07 11.93
CA ASN A 78 -9.13 22.77 11.03
C ASN A 78 -9.00 22.30 9.57
N TYR A 79 -8.98 20.96 9.37
CA TYR A 79 -8.95 20.42 8.04
C TYR A 79 -10.22 20.82 7.27
N GLU A 80 -10.02 21.39 6.09
CA GLU A 80 -11.08 21.69 5.14
C GLU A 80 -10.89 20.81 3.89
N ALA A 81 -11.95 20.15 3.46
CA ALA A 81 -11.92 19.42 2.21
C ALA A 81 -11.78 20.39 1.04
N PRO A 82 -11.04 20.05 -0.03
CA PRO A 82 -11.08 20.84 -1.26
C PRO A 82 -12.53 20.98 -1.76
N GLU A 83 -12.89 22.16 -2.30
CA GLU A 83 -14.27 22.49 -2.73
C GLU A 83 -14.90 21.40 -3.61
N ASP A 84 -14.11 20.81 -4.51
CA ASP A 84 -14.54 19.76 -5.42
C ASP A 84 -14.43 18.33 -4.84
N ALA A 85 -14.07 18.19 -3.59
CA ALA A 85 -13.81 16.91 -2.93
C ALA A 85 -14.76 16.63 -1.78
N GLU A 86 -15.52 17.59 -1.29
CA GLU A 86 -16.40 17.45 -0.13
C GLU A 86 -17.36 16.25 -0.30
N GLY A 87 -17.41 15.37 0.71
CA GLY A 87 -18.24 14.18 0.69
C GLY A 87 -17.78 13.06 -0.26
N THR A 88 -16.73 13.27 -1.06
CA THR A 88 -16.20 12.26 -1.99
C THR A 88 -15.10 11.42 -1.35
N ILE A 89 -14.59 10.41 -2.11
CA ILE A 89 -13.44 9.61 -1.70
C ILE A 89 -12.14 10.41 -1.57
N ARG A 90 -12.10 11.68 -2.00
CA ARG A 90 -10.95 12.57 -1.84
C ARG A 90 -11.01 13.36 -0.53
N ASP A 91 -12.15 13.43 0.10
CA ASP A 91 -12.36 14.08 1.38
C ASP A 91 -11.91 13.16 2.53
N MET A 92 -10.91 13.62 3.30
CA MET A 92 -10.36 12.86 4.42
C MET A 92 -11.32 12.69 5.60
N THR A 93 -12.42 13.43 5.66
CA THR A 93 -13.44 13.30 6.71
C THR A 93 -14.42 12.16 6.44
N THR A 94 -14.48 11.66 5.20
CA THR A 94 -15.43 10.60 4.84
C THR A 94 -14.99 9.22 5.37
N PRO A 95 -15.94 8.43 5.93
CA PRO A 95 -15.63 7.09 6.41
C PRO A 95 -15.03 6.18 5.34
N GLY A 96 -15.47 6.30 4.09
CA GLY A 96 -14.94 5.53 2.96
C GLY A 96 -13.47 5.81 2.70
N ARG A 97 -13.06 7.09 2.72
CA ARG A 97 -11.66 7.48 2.56
C ARG A 97 -10.81 6.99 3.71
N GLN A 98 -11.26 7.16 4.94
CA GLN A 98 -10.51 6.76 6.12
C GLN A 98 -10.33 5.25 6.20
N ASN A 99 -11.38 4.47 5.93
CA ASN A 99 -11.27 3.01 5.84
C ASN A 99 -10.24 2.59 4.79
N LEU A 100 -10.30 3.18 3.59
CA LEU A 100 -9.35 2.88 2.53
C LEU A 100 -7.90 3.15 2.97
N ILE A 101 -7.64 4.27 3.65
CA ILE A 101 -6.31 4.64 4.14
C ILE A 101 -5.82 3.62 5.18
N PHE A 102 -6.62 3.30 6.19
CA PHE A 102 -6.24 2.36 7.24
C PHE A 102 -6.05 0.95 6.70
N ASP A 103 -7.01 0.44 5.91
CA ASP A 103 -6.93 -0.90 5.32
C ASP A 103 -5.70 -1.06 4.43
N GLN A 104 -5.40 -0.07 3.59
CA GLN A 104 -4.21 -0.12 2.74
C GLN A 104 -2.91 -0.02 3.55
N THR A 105 -2.86 0.86 4.55
CA THR A 105 -1.65 1.03 5.37
C THR A 105 -1.33 -0.23 6.16
N VAL A 106 -2.34 -0.85 6.76
CA VAL A 106 -2.23 -2.11 7.51
C VAL A 106 -1.85 -3.27 6.58
N ALA A 107 -2.53 -3.40 5.44
CA ALA A 107 -2.24 -4.46 4.47
C ALA A 107 -0.81 -4.35 3.92
N GLN A 108 -0.35 -3.14 3.59
CA GLN A 108 1.01 -2.92 3.13
C GLN A 108 2.05 -3.31 4.18
N ALA A 109 1.83 -2.96 5.45
CA ALA A 109 2.75 -3.31 6.52
C ALA A 109 2.86 -4.83 6.71
N ARG A 110 1.71 -5.54 6.72
CA ARG A 110 1.66 -7.00 6.82
C ARG A 110 2.32 -7.69 5.62
N ASN A 111 2.00 -7.24 4.42
CA ASN A 111 2.54 -7.84 3.19
C ASN A 111 4.04 -7.63 3.06
N TYR A 112 4.54 -6.45 3.45
CA TYR A 112 5.98 -6.18 3.42
C TYR A 112 6.72 -7.05 4.44
N ALA A 113 6.26 -7.10 5.69
CA ALA A 113 6.85 -7.95 6.71
C ALA A 113 6.83 -9.44 6.29
N TRP A 114 5.72 -9.91 5.73
CA TRP A 114 5.63 -11.27 5.22
C TRP A 114 6.62 -11.54 4.09
N LYS A 115 6.75 -10.62 3.13
CA LYS A 115 7.75 -10.74 2.06
C LYS A 115 9.17 -10.80 2.60
N GLU A 116 9.55 -9.91 3.51
CA GLU A 116 10.89 -9.90 4.11
C GLU A 116 11.19 -11.21 4.87
N ASN A 117 10.19 -11.75 5.56
CA ASN A 117 10.31 -13.01 6.26
C ASN A 117 10.52 -14.18 5.29
N LEU A 118 9.83 -14.21 4.16
CA LEU A 118 10.01 -15.23 3.12
C LEU A 118 11.36 -15.10 2.40
N LEU A 119 11.86 -13.87 2.22
CA LEU A 119 13.19 -13.64 1.62
C LEU A 119 14.33 -14.04 2.57
N ALA A 120 14.09 -13.99 3.89
CA ALA A 120 15.06 -14.42 4.90
C ALA A 120 15.03 -15.93 5.18
N ASP A 121 14.08 -16.67 4.62
CA ASP A 121 14.03 -18.14 4.69
C ASP A 121 14.95 -18.72 3.61
N ASP A 122 15.80 -19.68 3.99
CA ASP A 122 16.74 -20.35 3.08
C ASP A 122 16.05 -21.20 2.00
N ARG A 123 14.77 -21.50 2.17
CA ARG A 123 13.98 -22.24 1.19
C ARG A 123 13.48 -21.32 0.08
N PRO A 124 13.51 -21.75 -1.18
CA PRO A 124 12.94 -20.97 -2.26
C PRO A 124 11.41 -20.92 -2.14
N HIS A 125 10.87 -19.72 -2.02
CA HIS A 125 9.43 -19.47 -2.01
C HIS A 125 9.00 -18.86 -3.34
N ALA A 126 7.85 -19.30 -3.84
CA ALA A 126 7.23 -18.74 -5.03
C ALA A 126 5.83 -18.24 -4.72
N TRP A 127 5.47 -17.13 -5.34
CA TRP A 127 4.11 -16.60 -5.35
C TRP A 127 3.43 -16.89 -6.67
N GLN A 128 2.13 -17.05 -6.60
CA GLN A 128 1.28 -17.14 -7.77
C GLN A 128 0.24 -16.02 -7.73
N LEU A 129 0.06 -15.32 -8.84
CA LEU A 129 -1.01 -14.36 -8.99
C LEU A 129 -2.33 -15.10 -9.20
N VAL A 130 -3.16 -15.13 -8.17
CA VAL A 130 -4.49 -15.77 -8.21
C VAL A 130 -5.57 -14.70 -8.09
N ARG A 131 -6.54 -14.76 -8.98
CA ARG A 131 -7.71 -13.88 -8.90
C ARG A 131 -8.69 -14.43 -7.86
N VAL A 132 -8.93 -13.67 -6.82
CA VAL A 132 -9.92 -13.98 -5.79
C VAL A 132 -11.10 -13.00 -5.92
N GLY A 133 -12.29 -13.54 -6.14
CA GLY A 133 -13.54 -12.80 -6.17
C GLY A 133 -13.90 -12.17 -7.52
N THR A 134 -15.15 -11.76 -7.64
CA THR A 134 -15.72 -11.09 -8.82
C THR A 134 -15.81 -9.59 -8.56
N ARG A 135 -15.16 -8.78 -9.40
CA ARG A 135 -15.37 -7.32 -9.46
C ARG A 135 -16.24 -6.99 -10.66
N LYS A 136 -17.04 -5.93 -10.59
CA LYS A 136 -17.82 -5.42 -11.73
C LYS A 136 -16.93 -5.18 -12.96
N GLU A 137 -15.75 -4.59 -12.72
CA GLU A 137 -14.71 -4.37 -13.73
C GLU A 137 -13.43 -5.11 -13.29
N PRO A 138 -13.15 -6.27 -13.88
CA PRO A 138 -11.96 -7.02 -13.58
C PRO A 138 -10.72 -6.28 -14.09
N ARG A 139 -9.69 -6.17 -13.25
CA ARG A 139 -8.39 -5.70 -13.73
C ARG A 139 -7.83 -6.71 -14.74
N ASP A 140 -7.31 -6.23 -15.85
CA ASP A 140 -6.60 -7.06 -16.81
C ASP A 140 -5.20 -7.43 -16.29
N TRP A 141 -5.19 -8.50 -15.49
CA TRP A 141 -3.93 -9.01 -14.94
C TRP A 141 -3.08 -9.74 -15.97
N ASP A 142 -3.69 -10.22 -17.06
CA ASP A 142 -2.96 -10.91 -18.13
C ASP A 142 -2.09 -9.94 -18.90
N THR A 143 -2.63 -8.81 -19.32
CA THR A 143 -1.87 -7.74 -19.96
C THR A 143 -0.79 -7.20 -19.03
N ARG A 144 -1.13 -6.91 -17.77
CA ARG A 144 -0.15 -6.40 -16.80
C ARG A 144 0.99 -7.37 -16.53
N TRP A 145 0.68 -8.66 -16.44
CA TRP A 145 1.73 -9.68 -16.26
C TRP A 145 2.66 -9.74 -17.47
N LYS A 146 2.11 -9.73 -18.69
CA LYS A 146 2.89 -9.72 -19.94
C LYS A 146 3.78 -8.48 -20.05
N GLU A 147 3.26 -7.31 -19.73
CA GLU A 147 4.00 -6.05 -19.72
C GLU A 147 5.14 -6.06 -18.68
N ALA A 148 4.86 -6.55 -17.48
CA ALA A 148 5.88 -6.70 -16.44
C ALA A 148 6.95 -7.73 -16.84
N TYR A 149 6.54 -8.86 -17.42
CA TYR A 149 7.44 -9.89 -17.90
C TYR A 149 8.34 -9.38 -19.03
N ALA A 150 7.80 -8.57 -19.94
CA ALA A 150 8.57 -7.99 -21.04
C ALA A 150 9.70 -7.06 -20.56
N GLN A 151 9.55 -6.44 -19.38
CA GLN A 151 10.55 -5.57 -18.76
C GLN A 151 11.68 -6.32 -18.04
N LEU A 152 11.57 -7.65 -17.91
CA LEU A 152 12.59 -8.47 -17.29
C LEU A 152 13.70 -8.79 -18.29
N SER A 153 14.93 -8.78 -17.81
CA SER A 153 16.09 -9.29 -18.57
C SER A 153 15.98 -10.82 -18.78
N PRO A 154 16.69 -11.39 -19.76
CA PRO A 154 16.69 -12.84 -19.96
C PRO A 154 17.08 -13.66 -18.72
N ALA A 155 17.96 -13.12 -17.88
CA ALA A 155 18.37 -13.77 -16.63
C ALA A 155 17.23 -13.78 -15.60
N GLU A 156 16.51 -12.67 -15.46
CA GLU A 156 15.39 -12.53 -14.53
C GLU A 156 14.18 -13.38 -14.93
N ARG A 157 14.00 -13.65 -16.23
CA ARG A 157 12.89 -14.50 -16.73
C ARG A 157 13.02 -15.96 -16.33
N ARG A 158 14.21 -16.46 -16.01
CA ARG A 158 14.43 -17.87 -15.64
C ARG A 158 13.67 -18.35 -14.42
N GLY A 159 13.31 -17.43 -13.53
CA GLY A 159 12.53 -17.72 -12.31
C GLY A 159 11.05 -17.37 -12.42
N VAL A 160 10.52 -17.12 -13.63
CA VAL A 160 9.17 -16.65 -13.86
C VAL A 160 8.43 -17.59 -14.81
N ASP A 161 7.32 -18.14 -14.34
CA ASP A 161 6.36 -18.85 -15.17
C ASP A 161 5.40 -17.83 -15.82
N ALA A 162 5.59 -17.61 -17.12
CA ALA A 162 4.84 -16.60 -17.87
C ALA A 162 3.35 -16.94 -18.00
N GLU A 163 3.00 -18.22 -18.14
CA GLU A 163 1.61 -18.67 -18.31
C GLU A 163 0.90 -18.88 -16.97
N GLY A 164 1.55 -19.52 -16.02
CA GLY A 164 1.01 -19.80 -14.70
C GLY A 164 1.04 -18.60 -13.75
N LYS A 165 1.60 -17.46 -14.19
CA LYS A 165 1.72 -16.24 -13.39
C LYS A 165 2.35 -16.52 -12.03
N ARG A 166 3.43 -17.30 -12.04
CA ARG A 166 4.22 -17.65 -10.87
C ARG A 166 5.65 -17.12 -10.98
N ALA A 167 6.20 -16.69 -9.85
CA ALA A 167 7.60 -16.33 -9.78
C ALA A 167 8.12 -16.49 -8.35
N LEU A 168 9.46 -16.63 -8.22
CA LEU A 168 10.10 -16.57 -6.91
C LEU A 168 9.76 -15.25 -6.21
N VAL A 169 9.64 -15.28 -4.88
CA VAL A 169 9.35 -14.09 -4.05
C VAL A 169 10.37 -12.98 -4.29
N SER A 170 11.63 -13.34 -4.54
CA SER A 170 12.72 -12.42 -4.89
C SER A 170 12.62 -11.81 -6.29
N SER A 171 11.74 -12.33 -7.16
CA SER A 171 11.64 -11.87 -8.55
C SER A 171 11.19 -10.42 -8.63
N ARG A 172 11.89 -9.64 -9.47
CA ARG A 172 11.56 -8.25 -9.78
C ARG A 172 10.16 -8.08 -10.38
N ILE A 173 9.57 -9.12 -10.98
CA ILE A 173 8.24 -9.05 -11.58
C ILE A 173 7.18 -8.54 -10.59
N TRP A 174 7.28 -8.91 -9.32
CA TRP A 174 6.35 -8.49 -8.29
C TRP A 174 6.37 -6.97 -8.05
N SER A 175 7.55 -6.36 -8.14
CA SER A 175 7.68 -4.90 -8.05
C SER A 175 7.17 -4.17 -9.29
N LEU A 176 7.22 -4.81 -10.46
CA LEU A 176 6.70 -4.26 -11.71
C LEU A 176 5.18 -4.33 -11.79
N LEU A 177 4.57 -5.36 -11.20
CA LEU A 177 3.11 -5.52 -11.12
C LEU A 177 2.46 -4.55 -10.15
N SER A 178 3.15 -4.22 -9.06
CA SER A 178 2.62 -3.34 -8.04
C SER A 178 2.71 -1.89 -8.43
N ARG A 179 1.58 -1.20 -8.45
CA ARG A 179 1.49 0.24 -8.71
C ARG A 179 2.27 1.06 -7.68
N TRP A 180 2.32 0.59 -6.44
CA TRP A 180 2.95 1.24 -5.30
C TRP A 180 4.29 0.63 -4.92
N GLY A 181 4.83 -0.25 -5.76
CA GLY A 181 6.15 -0.85 -5.57
C GLY A 181 6.29 -1.76 -4.34
N THR A 182 5.21 -2.14 -3.70
CA THR A 182 5.24 -3.01 -2.51
C THR A 182 5.58 -4.47 -2.82
N GLY A 183 5.74 -4.81 -4.10
CA GLY A 183 5.95 -6.19 -4.54
C GLY A 183 4.73 -7.09 -4.35
N TYR A 184 3.58 -6.50 -4.02
CA TYR A 184 2.31 -7.19 -3.89
C TYR A 184 1.25 -6.46 -4.73
N PRO A 185 0.58 -7.14 -5.65
CA PRO A 185 -0.48 -6.57 -6.49
C PRO A 185 -1.75 -6.25 -5.71
#